data_dcae549e8897b51142ef2ffcdf806daf
#
_entry.id   dcae549e8897b51142ef2ffcdf806daf
#
_cell.length_a   1.000
_cell.length_b   1.000
_cell.length_c   1.000
_cell.angle_alpha   90.00
_cell.angle_beta   90.00
_cell.angle_gamma   90.00
#
_symmetry.space_group_name_H-M   'P 1'
#
loop_
_entity.id
_entity.type
_entity.pdbx_description
1 polymer ?
#
loop_
_entity_poly.entity_id
_entity_poly.type
_entity_poly.pdbx_seq_one_letter_code
_entity_poly.pdbx_strand_id
1 'polypeptide(L)'
;AYMSTIGTHLNWGSSYIVNDFYKRFVKPDATERQMVTMGRITTVLLMVFAGTLSLTILDNATEAFNILLLTGAGSGAVYIMRWFWWRINAITEIVTMVVATFVALILVLLVEDQQVETAILDGFTVKLLITVGIVTVSWIVTTLITKPENKEVLRAFYKLTIPGGP
;
A
#
# COMPACT_ATOMS: atom_id res chain seq x y z
N ALA A 1 -23.08 6.13 10.08
CA ALA A 1 -22.02 5.16 9.75
C ALA A 1 -21.02 5.71 8.73
N TYR A 2 -21.45 6.20 7.55
CA TYR A 2 -20.57 6.63 6.45
C TYR A 2 -19.58 7.74 6.83
N MET A 3 -20.06 8.83 7.45
CA MET A 3 -19.20 9.95 7.88
C MET A 3 -18.15 9.54 8.93
N SER A 4 -18.50 8.62 9.81
CA SER A 4 -17.56 8.09 10.81
C SER A 4 -16.41 7.33 10.14
N THR A 5 -16.71 6.50 9.14
CA THR A 5 -15.69 5.74 8.40
C THR A 5 -14.73 6.66 7.66
N ILE A 6 -15.25 7.66 6.93
CA ILE A 6 -14.41 8.64 6.21
C ILE A 6 -13.53 9.40 7.21
N GLY A 7 -14.12 9.90 8.30
CA GLY A 7 -13.37 10.62 9.33
C GLY A 7 -12.23 9.79 9.92
N THR A 8 -12.47 8.50 10.17
CA THR A 8 -11.44 7.59 10.69
C THR A 8 -10.29 7.40 9.69
N HIS A 9 -10.58 7.17 8.41
CA HIS A 9 -9.53 6.99 7.38
C HIS A 9 -8.72 8.26 7.15
N LEU A 10 -9.37 9.43 7.10
CA LEU A 10 -8.69 10.71 6.99
C LEU A 10 -7.79 10.98 8.21
N ASN A 11 -8.26 10.63 9.40
CA ASN A 11 -7.48 10.79 10.62
C ASN A 11 -6.27 9.86 10.67
N TRP A 12 -6.40 8.62 10.25
CA TRP A 12 -5.28 7.68 10.11
C TRP A 12 -4.26 8.17 9.08
N GLY A 13 -4.71 8.52 7.87
CA GLY A 13 -3.83 9.04 6.82
C GLY A 13 -3.07 10.28 7.28
N SER A 14 -3.76 11.23 7.92
CA SER A 14 -3.15 12.42 8.50
C SER A 14 -2.14 12.07 9.59
N SER A 15 -2.46 11.13 10.47
CA SER A 15 -1.56 10.68 11.54
C SER A 15 -0.26 10.09 11.00
N TYR A 16 -0.32 9.23 9.98
CA TYR A 16 0.87 8.67 9.35
C TYR A 16 1.75 9.77 8.72
N ILE A 17 1.15 10.71 7.98
CA ILE A 17 1.90 11.80 7.36
C ILE A 17 2.57 12.68 8.42
N VAL A 18 1.88 12.99 9.51
CA VAL A 18 2.42 13.88 10.56
C VAL A 18 3.44 13.17 11.44
N ASN A 19 3.14 11.98 11.95
CA ASN A 19 4.02 11.31 12.91
C ASN A 19 5.17 10.56 12.24
N ASP A 20 4.88 9.82 11.15
CA ASP A 20 5.87 8.93 10.55
C ASP A 20 6.72 9.65 9.50
N PHE A 21 6.17 10.66 8.83
CA PHE A 21 6.92 11.40 7.82
C PHE A 21 7.36 12.78 8.33
N TYR A 22 6.43 13.69 8.68
CA TYR A 22 6.80 15.07 9.02
C TYR A 22 7.69 15.15 10.25
N LYS A 23 7.29 14.54 11.36
CA LYS A 23 8.08 14.54 12.60
C LYS A 23 9.40 13.81 12.46
N ARG A 24 9.43 12.73 11.70
CA ARG A 24 10.64 11.89 11.57
C ARG A 24 11.67 12.47 10.61
N PHE A 25 11.24 13.04 9.48
CA PHE A 25 12.16 13.44 8.40
C PHE A 25 12.22 14.95 8.16
N VAL A 26 11.18 15.70 8.50
CA VAL A 26 11.10 17.15 8.19
C VAL A 26 11.42 17.98 9.41
N LYS A 27 10.80 17.67 10.56
CA LYS A 27 10.98 18.45 11.79
C LYS A 27 10.95 17.58 13.04
N PRO A 28 12.06 16.95 13.45
CA PRO A 28 12.12 16.08 14.63
C PRO A 28 11.70 16.78 15.93
N ASP A 29 12.02 18.07 16.05
CA ASP A 29 11.71 18.91 17.25
C ASP A 29 10.38 19.65 17.12
N ALA A 30 9.42 19.12 16.33
CA ALA A 30 8.11 19.75 16.16
C ALA A 30 7.34 19.81 17.50
N THR A 31 6.85 21.01 17.85
CA THR A 31 6.00 21.19 19.03
C THR A 31 4.62 20.56 18.77
N GLU A 32 3.89 20.22 19.85
CA GLU A 32 2.53 19.67 19.74
C GLU A 32 1.59 20.56 18.91
N ARG A 33 1.69 21.88 19.08
CA ARG A 33 0.89 22.84 18.30
C ARG A 33 1.18 22.73 16.80
N GLN A 34 2.46 22.56 16.43
CA GLN A 34 2.87 22.39 15.03
C GLN A 34 2.35 21.06 14.47
N MET A 35 2.42 19.99 15.25
CA MET A 35 1.89 18.68 14.84
C MET A 35 0.37 18.72 14.64
N VAL A 36 -0.37 19.35 15.54
CA VAL A 36 -1.83 19.54 15.39
C VAL A 36 -2.16 20.38 14.15
N THR A 37 -1.41 21.46 13.92
CA THR A 37 -1.61 22.30 12.74
C THR A 37 -1.33 21.53 11.45
N MET A 38 -0.22 20.79 11.39
CA MET A 38 0.09 19.93 10.25
C MET A 38 -0.97 18.84 10.05
N GLY A 39 -1.49 18.25 11.14
CA GLY A 39 -2.58 17.29 11.07
C GLY A 39 -3.82 17.87 10.40
N ARG A 40 -4.23 19.07 10.79
CA ARG A 40 -5.38 19.75 10.16
C ARG A 40 -5.14 20.03 8.67
N ILE A 41 -3.97 20.58 8.33
CA ILE A 41 -3.61 20.84 6.92
C ILE A 41 -3.61 19.55 6.10
N THR A 42 -2.99 18.50 6.63
CA THR A 42 -2.93 17.19 5.94
C THR A 42 -4.31 16.59 5.75
N THR A 43 -5.18 16.69 6.78
CA THR A 43 -6.57 16.19 6.66
C THR A 43 -7.34 16.91 5.55
N VAL A 44 -7.20 18.24 5.47
CA VAL A 44 -7.85 19.03 4.41
C VAL A 44 -7.28 18.65 3.03
N LEU A 45 -5.95 18.53 2.92
CA LEU A 45 -5.31 18.11 1.66
C LEU A 45 -5.75 16.72 1.22
N LEU A 46 -5.81 15.75 2.14
CA LEU A 46 -6.30 14.41 1.84
C LEU A 46 -7.77 14.41 1.40
N MET A 47 -8.60 15.25 2.05
CA MET A 47 -10.01 15.36 1.69
C MET A 47 -10.19 15.98 0.29
N VAL A 48 -9.44 17.03 -0.04
CA VAL A 48 -9.46 17.64 -1.38
C VAL A 48 -8.95 16.65 -2.42
N PHE A 49 -7.86 15.96 -2.13
CA PHE A 49 -7.30 14.94 -3.02
C PHE A 49 -8.28 13.78 -3.26
N ALA A 50 -8.88 13.22 -2.20
CA ALA A 50 -9.88 12.17 -2.33
C ALA A 50 -11.13 12.63 -3.09
N GLY A 51 -11.61 13.86 -2.83
CA GLY A 51 -12.72 14.46 -3.57
C GLY A 51 -12.41 14.65 -5.05
N THR A 52 -11.20 15.12 -5.37
CA THR A 52 -10.76 15.28 -6.76
C THR A 52 -10.70 13.91 -7.47
N LEU A 53 -10.09 12.89 -6.86
CA LEU A 53 -10.06 11.54 -7.42
C LEU A 53 -11.47 10.99 -7.66
N SER A 54 -12.37 11.18 -6.69
CA SER A 54 -13.76 10.72 -6.81
C SER A 54 -14.54 11.37 -7.93
N LEU A 55 -14.22 12.63 -8.25
CA LEU A 55 -14.94 13.39 -9.28
C LEU A 55 -14.31 13.29 -10.68
N THR A 56 -13.04 12.90 -10.79
CA THR A 56 -12.30 12.93 -12.06
C THR A 56 -11.87 11.57 -12.58
N ILE A 57 -11.72 10.59 -11.70
CA ILE A 57 -11.12 9.29 -12.06
C ILE A 57 -12.08 8.14 -11.84
N LEU A 58 -12.95 8.22 -10.84
CA LEU A 58 -13.83 7.13 -10.45
C LEU A 58 -15.26 7.40 -10.94
N ASP A 59 -15.70 6.66 -11.94
CA ASP A 59 -17.06 6.75 -12.45
C ASP A 59 -18.07 6.11 -11.49
N ASN A 60 -17.63 5.10 -10.74
CA ASN A 60 -18.50 4.40 -9.79
C ASN A 60 -17.72 3.78 -8.60
N ALA A 61 -18.45 3.37 -7.57
CA ALA A 61 -17.86 2.74 -6.38
C ALA A 61 -17.20 1.38 -6.67
N THR A 62 -17.63 0.69 -7.72
CA THR A 62 -17.08 -0.62 -8.12
C THR A 62 -15.63 -0.47 -8.59
N GLU A 63 -15.32 0.57 -9.34
CA GLU A 63 -13.93 0.84 -9.79
C GLU A 63 -13.00 1.10 -8.62
N ALA A 64 -13.43 1.93 -7.66
CA ALA A 64 -12.65 2.16 -6.43
C ALA A 64 -12.39 0.85 -5.68
N PHE A 65 -13.41 -0.02 -5.60
CA PHE A 65 -13.29 -1.32 -4.95
C PHE A 65 -12.35 -2.26 -5.72
N ASN A 66 -12.44 -2.28 -7.04
CA ASN A 66 -11.55 -3.07 -7.91
C ASN A 66 -10.09 -2.63 -7.76
N ILE A 67 -9.81 -1.32 -7.71
CA ILE A 67 -8.46 -0.80 -7.47
C ILE A 67 -7.93 -1.28 -6.11
N LEU A 68 -8.75 -1.22 -5.06
CA LEU A 68 -8.36 -1.69 -3.72
C LEU A 68 -8.08 -3.20 -3.70
N LEU A 69 -8.93 -4.00 -4.35
CA LEU A 69 -8.75 -5.45 -4.44
C LEU A 69 -7.48 -5.82 -5.21
N LEU A 70 -7.24 -5.21 -6.36
CA LEU A 70 -6.04 -5.47 -7.17
C LEU A 70 -4.77 -5.06 -6.42
N THR A 71 -4.76 -3.88 -5.79
CA THR A 71 -3.63 -3.41 -4.98
C THR A 71 -3.37 -4.34 -3.79
N GLY A 72 -4.41 -4.75 -3.10
CA GLY A 72 -4.33 -5.66 -1.97
C GLY A 72 -3.86 -7.06 -2.35
N ALA A 73 -4.40 -7.62 -3.43
CA ALA A 73 -4.01 -8.94 -3.92
C ALA A 73 -2.54 -8.97 -4.38
N GLY A 74 -2.09 -7.92 -5.07
CA GLY A 74 -0.70 -7.80 -5.50
C GLY A 74 0.29 -7.72 -4.34
N SER A 75 -0.03 -6.96 -3.29
CA SER A 75 0.88 -6.74 -2.15
C SER A 75 0.73 -7.78 -1.02
N GLY A 76 -0.39 -8.50 -0.97
CA GLY A 76 -0.69 -9.43 0.13
C GLY A 76 0.36 -10.52 0.35
N ALA A 77 0.92 -11.06 -0.74
CA ALA A 77 1.92 -12.11 -0.67
C ALA A 77 3.18 -11.68 0.09
N VAL A 78 3.71 -10.47 -0.12
CA VAL A 78 4.92 -10.01 0.55
C VAL A 78 4.70 -9.83 2.06
N TYR A 79 3.49 -9.40 2.49
CA TYR A 79 3.17 -9.26 3.92
C TYR A 79 3.12 -10.58 4.66
N ILE A 80 2.76 -11.67 3.97
CA ILE A 80 2.82 -13.01 4.53
C ILE A 80 4.26 -13.53 4.50
N MET A 81 4.93 -13.41 3.35
CA MET A 81 6.26 -13.96 3.15
C MET A 81 7.34 -13.31 4.01
N ARG A 82 7.16 -12.06 4.45
CA ARG A 82 8.10 -11.41 5.38
C ARG A 82 8.27 -12.15 6.72
N TRP A 83 7.32 -12.96 7.12
CA TRP A 83 7.41 -13.79 8.33
C TRP A 83 8.24 -15.06 8.14
N PHE A 84 8.39 -15.49 6.90
CA PHE A 84 9.07 -16.75 6.55
C PHE A 84 10.40 -16.52 5.82
N TRP A 85 10.58 -15.36 5.20
CA TRP A 85 11.77 -15.07 4.43
C TRP A 85 12.51 -13.84 4.98
N TRP A 86 13.54 -14.09 5.77
CA TRP A 86 14.35 -13.08 6.47
C TRP A 86 15.00 -12.02 5.56
N ARG A 87 15.05 -12.24 4.27
CA ARG A 87 15.66 -11.33 3.31
C ARG A 87 14.73 -10.19 2.90
N ILE A 88 13.43 -10.33 3.09
CA ILE A 88 12.46 -9.27 2.80
C ILE A 88 12.72 -8.11 3.77
N ASN A 89 12.85 -6.90 3.18
CA ASN A 89 13.16 -5.66 3.90
C ASN A 89 12.13 -4.57 3.59
N ALA A 90 12.24 -3.43 4.27
CA ALA A 90 11.32 -2.31 4.10
C ALA A 90 11.27 -1.77 2.65
N ILE A 91 12.39 -1.80 1.93
CA ILE A 91 12.44 -1.36 0.52
C ILE A 91 11.58 -2.28 -0.34
N THR A 92 11.65 -3.60 -0.12
CA THR A 92 10.81 -4.57 -0.82
C THR A 92 9.32 -4.28 -0.59
N GLU A 93 8.90 -4.01 0.64
CA GLU A 93 7.51 -3.69 0.95
C GLU A 93 7.05 -2.40 0.25
N ILE A 94 7.85 -1.33 0.32
CA ILE A 94 7.54 -0.05 -0.32
C ILE A 94 7.43 -0.21 -1.84
N VAL A 95 8.39 -0.86 -2.47
CA VAL A 95 8.37 -1.09 -3.93
C VAL A 95 7.15 -1.92 -4.32
N THR A 96 6.82 -2.96 -3.54
CA THR A 96 5.64 -3.79 -3.76
C THR A 96 4.35 -2.97 -3.74
N MET A 97 4.17 -2.12 -2.72
CA MET A 97 3.00 -1.24 -2.60
C MET A 97 2.89 -0.27 -3.78
N VAL A 98 4.00 0.36 -4.15
CA VAL A 98 4.05 1.31 -5.26
C VAL A 98 3.72 0.60 -6.58
N VAL A 99 4.38 -0.51 -6.88
CA VAL A 99 4.14 -1.28 -8.11
C VAL A 99 2.71 -1.82 -8.16
N ALA A 100 2.19 -2.39 -7.06
CA ALA A 100 0.83 -2.89 -7.00
C ALA A 100 -0.20 -1.79 -7.29
N THR A 101 -0.02 -0.60 -6.71
CA THR A 101 -0.90 0.54 -6.93
C THR A 101 -0.86 1.02 -8.39
N PHE A 102 0.34 1.17 -8.97
CA PHE A 102 0.47 1.59 -10.36
C PHE A 102 -0.10 0.57 -11.34
N VAL A 103 0.18 -0.71 -11.14
CA VAL A 103 -0.38 -1.79 -11.99
C VAL A 103 -1.90 -1.83 -11.88
N ALA A 104 -2.46 -1.73 -10.67
CA ALA A 104 -3.90 -1.69 -10.46
C ALA A 104 -4.55 -0.50 -11.18
N LEU A 105 -3.97 0.71 -11.03
CA LEU A 105 -4.47 1.91 -11.70
C LEU A 105 -4.42 1.77 -13.22
N ILE A 106 -3.31 1.31 -13.78
CA ILE A 106 -3.17 1.10 -15.22
C ILE A 106 -4.23 0.11 -15.73
N LEU A 107 -4.38 -1.04 -15.06
CA LEU A 107 -5.32 -2.08 -15.50
C LEU A 107 -6.78 -1.68 -15.35
N VAL A 108 -7.14 -0.91 -14.32
CA VAL A 108 -8.53 -0.47 -14.14
C VAL A 108 -8.88 0.68 -15.07
N LEU A 109 -7.99 1.67 -15.21
CA LEU A 109 -8.30 2.90 -15.96
C LEU A 109 -8.02 2.82 -17.46
N LEU A 110 -7.09 1.97 -17.90
CA LEU A 110 -6.66 1.93 -19.30
C LEU A 110 -7.00 0.63 -20.03
N VAL A 111 -7.39 -0.42 -19.32
CA VAL A 111 -7.69 -1.72 -19.93
C VAL A 111 -9.13 -2.07 -19.64
N GLU A 112 -9.95 -2.20 -20.68
CA GLU A 112 -11.31 -2.67 -20.55
C GLU A 112 -11.36 -4.18 -20.24
N ASP A 113 -12.34 -4.62 -19.46
CA ASP A 113 -12.47 -6.04 -19.09
C ASP A 113 -12.62 -6.94 -20.32
N GLN A 114 -13.39 -6.48 -21.32
CA GLN A 114 -13.62 -7.21 -22.58
C GLN A 114 -12.32 -7.46 -23.38
N GLN A 115 -11.30 -6.62 -23.23
CA GLN A 115 -10.02 -6.77 -23.95
C GLN A 115 -9.18 -7.92 -23.42
N VAL A 116 -9.36 -8.29 -22.17
CA VAL A 116 -8.59 -9.31 -21.47
C VAL A 116 -9.42 -10.53 -21.08
N GLU A 117 -10.73 -10.47 -21.26
CA GLU A 117 -11.63 -11.59 -21.00
C GLU A 117 -11.28 -12.80 -21.87
N THR A 118 -11.34 -13.98 -21.27
CA THR A 118 -11.07 -15.25 -21.94
C THR A 118 -12.31 -16.13 -21.87
N ALA A 119 -12.33 -17.24 -22.64
CA ALA A 119 -13.43 -18.20 -22.60
C ALA A 119 -13.69 -18.84 -21.21
N ILE A 120 -12.74 -18.73 -20.28
CA ILE A 120 -12.80 -19.37 -18.95
C ILE A 120 -12.83 -18.35 -17.82
N LEU A 121 -12.18 -17.18 -17.98
CA LEU A 121 -11.99 -16.19 -16.92
C LEU A 121 -12.58 -14.85 -17.35
N ASP A 122 -13.32 -14.22 -16.46
CA ASP A 122 -13.80 -12.85 -16.62
C ASP A 122 -12.65 -11.84 -16.57
N GLY A 123 -12.85 -10.68 -17.17
CA GLY A 123 -11.83 -9.66 -17.33
C GLY A 123 -11.19 -9.20 -16.02
N PHE A 124 -11.99 -9.07 -14.95
CA PHE A 124 -11.46 -8.70 -13.63
C PHE A 124 -10.52 -9.76 -13.06
N THR A 125 -10.88 -11.05 -13.17
CA THR A 125 -10.03 -12.16 -12.70
C THR A 125 -8.71 -12.20 -13.47
N VAL A 126 -8.73 -11.95 -14.78
CA VAL A 126 -7.49 -11.86 -15.58
C VAL A 126 -6.61 -10.70 -15.11
N LYS A 127 -7.17 -9.51 -14.90
CA LYS A 127 -6.45 -8.36 -14.34
C LYS A 127 -5.84 -8.66 -12.97
N LEU A 128 -6.57 -9.39 -12.12
CA LEU A 128 -6.08 -9.82 -10.80
C LEU A 128 -4.87 -10.75 -10.94
N LEU A 129 -4.93 -11.75 -11.80
CA LEU A 129 -3.81 -12.67 -12.04
C LEU A 129 -2.59 -11.95 -12.61
N ILE A 130 -2.79 -11.03 -13.55
CA ILE A 130 -1.71 -10.19 -14.11
C ILE A 130 -1.08 -9.35 -13.01
N THR A 131 -1.88 -8.67 -12.17
CA THR A 131 -1.39 -7.85 -11.07
C THR A 131 -0.57 -8.69 -10.10
N VAL A 132 -1.10 -9.82 -9.63
CA VAL A 132 -0.38 -10.73 -8.73
C VAL A 132 0.93 -11.21 -9.36
N GLY A 133 0.92 -11.57 -10.64
CA GLY A 133 2.12 -12.03 -11.36
C GLY A 133 3.20 -10.96 -11.42
N ILE A 134 2.86 -9.76 -11.92
CA ILE A 134 3.81 -8.64 -12.06
C ILE A 134 4.37 -8.22 -10.70
N VAL A 135 3.49 -8.05 -9.70
CA VAL A 135 3.89 -7.62 -8.36
C VAL A 135 4.75 -8.69 -7.68
N THR A 136 4.43 -9.98 -7.87
CA THR A 136 5.23 -11.09 -7.32
C THR A 136 6.64 -11.09 -7.90
N VAL A 137 6.78 -10.96 -9.20
CA VAL A 137 8.11 -10.84 -9.84
C VAL A 137 8.86 -9.61 -9.31
N SER A 138 8.18 -8.47 -9.22
CA SER A 138 8.76 -7.22 -8.74
C SER A 138 9.32 -7.34 -7.31
N TRP A 139 8.55 -7.86 -6.36
CA TRP A 139 9.04 -7.95 -4.99
C TRP A 139 10.12 -9.04 -4.81
N ILE A 140 10.07 -10.14 -5.58
CA ILE A 140 11.15 -11.13 -5.58
C ILE A 140 12.45 -10.51 -6.09
N VAL A 141 12.41 -9.84 -7.24
CA VAL A 141 13.58 -9.17 -7.82
C VAL A 141 14.12 -8.11 -6.86
N THR A 142 13.26 -7.27 -6.30
CA THR A 142 13.67 -6.25 -5.31
C THR A 142 14.32 -6.87 -4.09
N THR A 143 13.76 -7.96 -3.55
CA THR A 143 14.33 -8.69 -2.42
C THR A 143 15.72 -9.26 -2.72
N LEU A 144 15.94 -9.72 -3.94
CA LEU A 144 17.23 -10.30 -4.35
C LEU A 144 18.30 -9.25 -4.62
N ILE A 145 17.93 -8.08 -5.11
CA ILE A 145 18.84 -6.98 -5.45
C ILE A 145 19.19 -6.15 -4.20
N THR A 146 18.24 -5.97 -3.27
CA THR A 146 18.46 -5.16 -2.07
C THR A 146 19.26 -5.90 -1.01
N LYS A 147 19.97 -5.13 -0.18
CA LYS A 147 20.68 -5.69 0.96
C LYS A 147 19.68 -6.11 2.04
N PRO A 148 19.85 -7.30 2.64
CA PRO A 148 19.02 -7.73 3.76
C PRO A 148 19.21 -6.83 4.97
N GLU A 149 18.27 -6.85 5.90
CA GLU A 149 18.34 -6.14 7.17
C GLU A 149 19.55 -6.59 8.02
N ASN A 150 19.99 -5.71 8.92
CA ASN A 150 21.11 -6.01 9.81
C ASN A 150 20.78 -7.24 10.69
N LYS A 151 21.75 -8.15 10.81
CA LYS A 151 21.62 -9.37 11.62
C LYS A 151 21.26 -9.10 13.09
N GLU A 152 21.65 -7.97 13.63
CA GLU A 152 21.32 -7.58 15.01
C GLU A 152 19.82 -7.24 15.13
N VAL A 153 19.27 -6.53 14.17
CA VAL A 153 17.84 -6.20 14.10
C VAL A 153 17.01 -7.48 13.94
N LEU A 154 17.44 -8.39 13.05
CA LEU A 154 16.77 -9.67 12.86
C LEU A 154 16.79 -10.54 14.12
N ARG A 155 17.92 -10.58 14.82
CA ARG A 155 18.04 -11.32 16.10
C ARG A 155 17.19 -10.70 17.22
N ALA A 156 17.14 -9.37 17.29
CA ALA A 156 16.31 -8.65 18.25
C ALA A 156 14.82 -8.94 17.98
N PHE A 157 14.41 -8.89 16.72
CA PHE A 157 13.05 -9.22 16.31
C PHE A 157 12.70 -10.68 16.67
N TYR A 158 13.57 -11.65 16.35
CA TYR A 158 13.36 -13.05 16.68
C TYR A 158 13.18 -13.27 18.19
N LYS A 159 14.01 -12.61 19.02
CA LYS A 159 13.91 -12.71 20.48
C LYS A 159 12.61 -12.12 21.04
N LEU A 160 12.05 -11.09 20.39
CA LEU A 160 10.80 -10.46 20.81
C LEU A 160 9.55 -11.26 20.37
N THR A 161 9.60 -11.84 19.17
CA THR A 161 8.41 -12.49 18.60
C THR A 161 8.37 -13.98 18.85
N ILE A 162 9.52 -14.61 19.10
CA ILE A 162 9.67 -16.08 19.26
C ILE A 162 8.75 -16.79 18.25
N PRO A 163 8.92 -16.56 16.93
CA PRO A 163 8.04 -17.16 15.93
C PRO A 163 8.12 -18.69 16.06
N GLY A 164 6.97 -19.35 16.00
CA GLY A 164 6.90 -20.82 16.08
C GLY A 164 7.73 -21.46 14.97
N GLY A 165 8.61 -22.35 15.34
CA GLY A 165 9.51 -23.09 14.45
C GLY A 165 10.66 -23.70 15.25
N PRO A 166 11.38 -24.71 14.71
CA PRO A 166 12.53 -25.29 15.35
C PRO A 166 13.67 -24.30 15.54
#